data_74cbff8452bfe6e04579b29053e68736
#
_entry.id   74cbff8452bfe6e04579b29053e68736
#
_cell.length_a   1.000
_cell.length_b   1.000
_cell.length_c   1.000
_cell.angle_alpha   90.00
_cell.angle_beta   90.00
_cell.angle_gamma   90.00
#
_symmetry.space_group_name_H-M   'P 1'
#
loop_
_entity.id
_entity.type
_entity.pdbx_description
1 polymer ?
#
loop_
_entity_poly.entity_id
_entity_poly.type
_entity_poly.pdbx_seq_one_letter_code
_entity_poly.pdbx_strand_id
1 'polypeptide(L)'
;SVLCGHAARAATAAGRLDRRAFASVIAAFAPDEASAERHAPFLHYLYGAFVRDEQLGADAAEVAAGLSLLCAGSKSSKLAVAWELFADGDKWDGALSRRGLWRYVRSFLATLLAVASLPDGAAGDAAVAECAVDVADDADDAAVALAAAVFADAGGDDLVAFDDFADWYTDGGYKVASWLELLDLSKWVL
;
A
#
# COMPACT_ATOMS: atom_id res chain seq x y z
N SER A 1 -3.96 -14.06 3.96
CA SER A 1 -2.57 -14.03 3.48
C SER A 1 -1.59 -14.11 4.64
N VAL A 2 -0.44 -14.79 4.45
CA VAL A 2 0.61 -14.93 5.49
C VAL A 2 1.13 -13.55 5.91
N LEU A 3 1.32 -12.65 4.95
CA LEU A 3 1.77 -11.27 5.18
C LEU A 3 0.82 -10.50 6.11
N CYS A 4 -0.49 -10.56 5.86
CA CYS A 4 -1.50 -9.91 6.71
C CYS A 4 -1.43 -10.45 8.15
N GLY A 5 -1.23 -11.77 8.31
CA GLY A 5 -1.07 -12.40 9.62
C GLY A 5 0.18 -11.93 10.38
N HIS A 6 1.31 -11.73 9.69
CA HIS A 6 2.53 -11.19 10.30
C HIS A 6 2.37 -9.71 10.69
N ALA A 7 1.82 -8.89 9.81
CA ALA A 7 1.57 -7.48 10.09
C ALA A 7 0.62 -7.30 11.29
N ALA A 8 -0.48 -8.05 11.32
CA ALA A 8 -1.44 -8.00 12.42
C ALA A 8 -0.84 -8.43 13.77
N ARG A 9 0.04 -9.45 13.80
CA ARG A 9 0.71 -9.89 15.04
C ARG A 9 1.76 -8.91 15.54
N ALA A 10 2.44 -8.22 14.63
CA ALA A 10 3.47 -7.25 14.97
C ALA A 10 2.90 -5.87 15.33
N ALA A 11 1.66 -5.60 14.93
CA ALA A 11 1.01 -4.33 15.18
C ALA A 11 0.63 -4.12 16.65
N THR A 12 0.60 -2.87 17.07
CA THR A 12 0.01 -2.47 18.36
C THR A 12 -1.51 -2.75 18.38
N ALA A 13 -2.13 -2.62 19.56
CA ALA A 13 -3.60 -2.73 19.68
C ALA A 13 -4.37 -1.70 18.81
N ALA A 14 -3.72 -0.61 18.40
CA ALA A 14 -4.26 0.39 17.49
C ALA A 14 -3.98 0.10 16.01
N GLY A 15 -3.45 -1.09 15.66
CA GLY A 15 -3.14 -1.46 14.28
C GLY A 15 -1.93 -0.72 13.69
N ARG A 16 -0.98 -0.28 14.53
CA ARG A 16 0.19 0.49 14.10
C ARG A 16 1.48 -0.32 14.22
N LEU A 17 2.37 -0.09 13.27
CA LEU A 17 3.72 -0.65 13.23
C LEU A 17 4.72 0.48 13.46
N ASP A 18 5.55 0.35 14.50
CA ASP A 18 6.77 1.13 14.59
C ASP A 18 7.83 0.56 13.62
N ARG A 19 8.94 1.26 13.47
CA ARG A 19 10.04 0.87 12.58
C ARG A 19 10.57 -0.53 12.87
N ARG A 20 10.66 -0.92 14.13
CA ARG A 20 11.15 -2.23 14.53
C ARG A 20 10.15 -3.34 14.20
N ALA A 21 8.88 -3.11 14.46
CA ALA A 21 7.81 -4.04 14.12
C ALA A 21 7.71 -4.22 12.60
N PHE A 22 7.81 -3.14 11.83
CA PHE A 22 7.85 -3.18 10.36
C PHE A 22 9.04 -4.03 9.86
N ALA A 23 10.25 -3.76 10.35
CA ALA A 23 11.44 -4.55 9.99
C ALA A 23 11.27 -6.03 10.33
N SER A 24 10.63 -6.36 11.46
CA SER A 24 10.33 -7.74 11.83
C SER A 24 9.34 -8.42 10.88
N VAL A 25 8.32 -7.69 10.40
CA VAL A 25 7.37 -8.20 9.39
C VAL A 25 8.12 -8.56 8.10
N ILE A 26 8.99 -7.68 7.63
CA ILE A 26 9.74 -7.92 6.39
C ILE A 26 10.77 -9.04 6.55
N ALA A 27 11.50 -9.08 7.67
CA ALA A 27 12.49 -10.12 7.94
C ALA A 27 11.87 -11.54 7.91
N ALA A 28 10.59 -11.68 8.24
CA ALA A 28 9.88 -12.95 8.14
C ALA A 28 9.75 -13.48 6.68
N PHE A 29 10.01 -12.63 5.68
CA PHE A 29 9.99 -12.98 4.25
C PHE A 29 11.38 -12.97 3.61
N ALA A 30 12.41 -12.51 4.32
CA ALA A 30 13.77 -12.57 3.83
C ALA A 30 14.28 -14.02 3.87
N PRO A 31 14.98 -14.49 2.82
CA PRO A 31 15.48 -15.87 2.78
C PRO A 31 16.58 -16.14 3.81
N ASP A 32 17.35 -15.11 4.18
CA ASP A 32 18.46 -15.18 5.15
C ASP A 32 18.78 -13.78 5.74
N GLU A 33 19.60 -13.76 6.80
CA GLU A 33 20.00 -12.54 7.50
C GLU A 33 20.81 -11.58 6.62
N ALA A 34 21.69 -12.11 5.78
CA ALA A 34 22.51 -11.29 4.86
C ALA A 34 21.63 -10.58 3.81
N SER A 35 20.54 -11.22 3.40
CA SER A 35 19.54 -10.61 2.51
C SER A 35 18.78 -9.51 3.22
N ALA A 36 18.38 -9.71 4.48
CA ALA A 36 17.72 -8.69 5.29
C ALA A 36 18.61 -7.46 5.49
N GLU A 37 19.89 -7.65 5.83
CA GLU A 37 20.86 -6.55 6.00
C GLU A 37 21.07 -5.76 4.69
N ARG A 38 21.21 -6.46 3.57
CA ARG A 38 21.41 -5.83 2.24
C ARG A 38 20.25 -4.91 1.86
N HIS A 39 19.03 -5.28 2.25
CA HIS A 39 17.84 -4.52 1.91
C HIS A 39 17.40 -3.54 3.01
N ALA A 40 18.13 -3.45 4.12
CA ALA A 40 17.78 -2.55 5.22
C ALA A 40 17.60 -1.07 4.80
N PRO A 41 18.42 -0.46 3.94
CA PRO A 41 18.21 0.91 3.48
C PRO A 41 16.88 1.08 2.72
N PHE A 42 16.57 0.15 1.82
CA PHE A 42 15.30 0.13 1.09
C PHE A 42 14.11 -0.01 2.05
N LEU A 43 14.22 -0.87 3.05
CA LEU A 43 13.17 -1.08 4.04
C LEU A 43 12.94 0.15 4.92
N HIS A 44 14.01 0.87 5.22
CA HIS A 44 13.92 2.14 5.93
C HIS A 44 13.13 3.18 5.11
N TYR A 45 13.49 3.29 3.84
CA TYR A 45 12.84 4.17 2.87
C TYR A 45 11.36 3.82 2.68
N LEU A 46 11.08 2.54 2.44
CA LEU A 46 9.71 2.03 2.28
C LEU A 46 8.86 2.26 3.54
N TYR A 47 9.42 2.09 4.74
CA TYR A 47 8.73 2.43 5.98
C TYR A 47 8.30 3.89 6.01
N GLY A 48 9.21 4.81 5.66
CA GLY A 48 8.94 6.25 5.59
C GLY A 48 7.77 6.59 4.67
N ALA A 49 7.64 5.93 3.52
CA ALA A 49 6.53 6.14 2.58
C ALA A 49 5.15 5.78 3.17
N PHE A 50 5.09 4.92 4.18
CA PHE A 50 3.84 4.58 4.89
C PHE A 50 3.56 5.46 6.10
N VAL A 51 4.56 6.17 6.62
CA VAL A 51 4.43 6.99 7.84
C VAL A 51 3.91 8.37 7.47
N ARG A 52 2.79 8.77 8.07
CA ARG A 52 2.23 10.13 8.01
C ARG A 52 2.46 10.93 9.29
N ASP A 53 2.68 10.21 10.38
CA ASP A 53 2.96 10.76 11.70
C ASP A 53 3.96 9.82 12.38
N GLU A 54 5.17 10.34 12.63
CA GLU A 54 6.25 9.56 13.22
C GLU A 54 5.91 9.03 14.62
N GLN A 55 5.05 9.72 15.37
CA GLN A 55 4.63 9.29 16.70
C GLN A 55 3.65 8.11 16.65
N LEU A 56 2.87 8.01 15.59
CA LEU A 56 1.88 6.94 15.41
C LEU A 56 2.44 5.72 14.67
N GLY A 57 3.48 5.91 13.87
CA GLY A 57 4.03 4.87 12.99
C GLY A 57 3.15 4.53 11.79
N ALA A 58 3.53 3.50 11.05
CA ALA A 58 2.81 3.04 9.85
C ALA A 58 1.55 2.25 10.21
N ASP A 59 0.52 2.35 9.37
CA ASP A 59 -0.70 1.56 9.51
C ASP A 59 -0.48 0.13 8.99
N ALA A 60 -0.79 -0.88 9.81
CA ALA A 60 -0.51 -2.28 9.50
C ALA A 60 -1.33 -2.80 8.30
N ALA A 61 -2.56 -2.33 8.11
CA ALA A 61 -3.38 -2.70 6.96
C ALA A 61 -2.82 -2.09 5.67
N GLU A 62 -2.41 -0.81 5.71
CA GLU A 62 -1.79 -0.14 4.56
C GLU A 62 -0.46 -0.82 4.17
N VAL A 63 0.38 -1.16 5.15
CA VAL A 63 1.63 -1.91 4.92
C VAL A 63 1.33 -3.28 4.31
N ALA A 64 0.38 -4.03 4.86
CA ALA A 64 0.04 -5.37 4.36
C ALA A 64 -0.53 -5.32 2.93
N ALA A 65 -1.39 -4.37 2.63
CA ALA A 65 -1.95 -4.16 1.30
C ALA A 65 -0.86 -3.75 0.29
N GLY A 66 -0.07 -2.73 0.61
CA GLY A 66 1.01 -2.26 -0.27
C GLY A 66 2.04 -3.34 -0.58
N LEU A 67 2.54 -4.03 0.45
CA LEU A 67 3.50 -5.12 0.27
C LEU A 67 2.93 -6.34 -0.49
N SER A 68 1.61 -6.50 -0.53
CA SER A 68 0.98 -7.56 -1.35
C SER A 68 1.30 -7.41 -2.84
N LEU A 69 1.61 -6.19 -3.29
CA LEU A 69 2.10 -5.90 -4.64
C LEU A 69 3.34 -6.72 -4.98
N LEU A 70 4.28 -6.84 -4.04
CA LEU A 70 5.55 -7.57 -4.21
C LEU A 70 5.38 -9.09 -4.06
N CYS A 71 4.20 -9.58 -3.70
CA CYS A 71 3.91 -11.00 -3.57
C CYS A 71 3.50 -11.61 -4.92
N ALA A 72 3.64 -12.93 -5.04
CA ALA A 72 3.08 -13.68 -6.17
C ALA A 72 1.55 -13.61 -6.16
N GLY A 73 0.94 -13.71 -7.34
CA GLY A 73 -0.52 -13.71 -7.52
C GLY A 73 -0.97 -12.76 -8.62
N SER A 74 -2.19 -12.96 -9.10
CA SER A 74 -2.80 -12.08 -10.10
C SER A 74 -3.17 -10.72 -9.50
N LYS A 75 -3.27 -9.70 -10.36
CA LYS A 75 -3.78 -8.38 -10.00
C LYS A 75 -5.11 -8.47 -9.23
N SER A 76 -6.07 -9.19 -9.79
CA SER A 76 -7.41 -9.32 -9.18
C SER A 76 -7.37 -9.94 -7.79
N SER A 77 -6.55 -10.99 -7.58
CA SER A 77 -6.38 -11.60 -6.26
C SER A 77 -5.78 -10.65 -5.24
N LYS A 78 -4.79 -9.84 -5.64
CA LYS A 78 -4.16 -8.84 -4.77
C LYS A 78 -5.14 -7.74 -4.38
N LEU A 79 -5.90 -7.23 -5.37
CA LEU A 79 -6.92 -6.21 -5.15
C LEU A 79 -8.00 -6.69 -4.19
N ALA A 80 -8.55 -7.89 -4.42
CA ALA A 80 -9.61 -8.45 -3.56
C ALA A 80 -9.14 -8.68 -2.12
N VAL A 81 -7.96 -9.31 -1.93
CA VAL A 81 -7.42 -9.55 -0.57
C VAL A 81 -7.08 -8.25 0.15
N ALA A 82 -6.58 -7.25 -0.56
CA ALA A 82 -6.29 -5.95 0.04
C ALA A 82 -7.58 -5.20 0.40
N TRP A 83 -8.66 -5.31 -0.40
CA TRP A 83 -9.95 -4.69 -0.12
C TRP A 83 -10.49 -5.10 1.25
N GLU A 84 -10.43 -6.39 1.56
CA GLU A 84 -10.87 -6.95 2.84
C GLU A 84 -10.17 -6.32 4.07
N LEU A 85 -8.95 -5.79 3.90
CA LEU A 85 -8.21 -5.14 5.00
C LEU A 85 -8.78 -3.76 5.37
N PHE A 86 -9.55 -3.14 4.47
CA PHE A 86 -10.14 -1.81 4.65
C PHE A 86 -11.65 -1.86 4.79
N ALA A 87 -12.28 -2.98 4.44
CA ALA A 87 -13.68 -3.21 4.72
C ALA A 87 -13.91 -3.27 6.23
N ASP A 88 -14.84 -2.46 6.73
CA ASP A 88 -15.08 -2.32 8.19
C ASP A 88 -16.02 -3.43 8.69
N GLY A 89 -15.65 -4.69 8.40
CA GLY A 89 -16.40 -5.88 8.78
C GLY A 89 -17.84 -5.86 8.23
N ASP A 90 -18.78 -6.28 9.05
CA ASP A 90 -20.21 -6.35 8.66
C ASP A 90 -20.92 -4.99 8.58
N LYS A 91 -20.22 -3.90 8.93
CA LYS A 91 -20.86 -2.59 9.08
C LYS A 91 -21.43 -2.03 7.78
N TRP A 92 -20.75 -2.32 6.64
CA TRP A 92 -21.12 -1.80 5.33
C TRP A 92 -21.13 -2.87 4.23
N ASP A 93 -21.35 -4.11 4.60
CA ASP A 93 -21.43 -5.24 3.67
C ASP A 93 -20.20 -5.32 2.72
N GLY A 94 -19.01 -5.09 3.28
CA GLY A 94 -17.75 -5.12 2.53
C GLY A 94 -17.47 -3.91 1.65
N ALA A 95 -18.34 -2.89 1.64
CA ALA A 95 -18.10 -1.65 0.90
C ALA A 95 -17.14 -0.72 1.63
N LEU A 96 -16.44 0.13 0.88
CA LEU A 96 -15.51 1.11 1.40
C LEU A 96 -16.12 2.51 1.40
N SER A 97 -15.91 3.24 2.50
CA SER A 97 -16.11 4.68 2.54
C SER A 97 -15.03 5.40 1.70
N ARG A 98 -15.24 6.67 1.40
CA ARG A 98 -14.23 7.52 0.71
C ARG A 98 -12.86 7.43 1.40
N ARG A 99 -12.83 7.47 2.73
CA ARG A 99 -11.58 7.31 3.50
C ARG A 99 -10.99 5.89 3.39
N GLY A 100 -11.84 4.86 3.40
CA GLY A 100 -11.42 3.48 3.20
C GLY A 100 -10.77 3.28 1.83
N LEU A 101 -11.43 3.78 0.79
CA LEU A 101 -10.92 3.71 -0.58
C LEU A 101 -9.61 4.50 -0.75
N TRP A 102 -9.52 5.71 -0.18
CA TRP A 102 -8.28 6.47 -0.18
C TRP A 102 -7.12 5.68 0.46
N ARG A 103 -7.31 5.09 1.65
CA ARG A 103 -6.30 4.27 2.31
C ARG A 103 -5.90 3.05 1.48
N TYR A 104 -6.88 2.38 0.89
CA TYR A 104 -6.69 1.23 0.01
C TYR A 104 -5.80 1.58 -1.20
N VAL A 105 -6.15 2.63 -1.92
CA VAL A 105 -5.38 3.10 -3.09
C VAL A 105 -3.99 3.57 -2.70
N ARG A 106 -3.90 4.39 -1.64
CA ARG A 106 -2.65 4.91 -1.11
C ARG A 106 -1.64 3.80 -0.79
N SER A 107 -2.12 2.69 -0.24
CA SER A 107 -1.24 1.58 0.15
C SER A 107 -0.43 1.02 -1.02
N PHE A 108 -1.03 0.90 -2.20
CA PHE A 108 -0.33 0.48 -3.41
C PHE A 108 0.56 1.58 -3.97
N LEU A 109 0.07 2.81 -4.01
CA LEU A 109 0.83 3.97 -4.52
C LEU A 109 2.10 4.19 -3.70
N ALA A 110 2.03 4.17 -2.37
CA ALA A 110 3.20 4.30 -1.51
C ALA A 110 4.27 3.25 -1.82
N THR A 111 3.88 2.00 -2.08
CA THR A 111 4.83 0.95 -2.46
C THR A 111 5.40 1.17 -3.87
N LEU A 112 4.55 1.48 -4.85
CA LEU A 112 4.98 1.70 -6.24
C LEU A 112 5.93 2.89 -6.36
N LEU A 113 5.56 4.00 -5.74
CA LEU A 113 6.39 5.22 -5.76
C LEU A 113 7.71 4.99 -5.01
N ALA A 114 7.68 4.31 -3.86
CA ALA A 114 8.90 3.96 -3.15
C ALA A 114 9.84 3.07 -3.99
N VAL A 115 9.31 2.11 -4.74
CA VAL A 115 10.11 1.27 -5.64
C VAL A 115 10.65 2.08 -6.82
N ALA A 116 9.84 2.98 -7.39
CA ALA A 116 10.21 3.79 -8.55
C ALA A 116 11.21 4.90 -8.22
N SER A 117 11.16 5.45 -7.01
CA SER A 117 11.97 6.60 -6.57
C SER A 117 13.10 6.20 -5.63
N LEU A 118 13.46 4.92 -5.58
CA LEU A 118 14.54 4.44 -4.72
C LEU A 118 15.83 5.23 -4.99
N PRO A 119 16.38 5.93 -3.99
CA PRO A 119 17.62 6.67 -4.17
C PRO A 119 18.77 5.73 -4.53
N ASP A 120 19.69 6.19 -5.38
CA ASP A 120 20.92 5.47 -5.66
C ASP A 120 21.67 5.17 -4.36
N GLY A 121 22.30 4.00 -4.27
CA GLY A 121 22.93 3.48 -3.04
C GLY A 121 24.05 4.33 -2.41
N ALA A 122 24.33 5.52 -2.98
CA ALA A 122 25.23 6.54 -2.45
C ALA A 122 24.50 7.67 -1.66
N ALA A 123 23.16 7.67 -1.62
CA ALA A 123 22.41 8.69 -0.90
C ALA A 123 22.54 8.48 0.62
N GLY A 124 22.86 9.56 1.35
CA GLY A 124 22.93 9.51 2.81
C GLY A 124 21.54 9.43 3.45
N ASP A 125 21.49 9.01 4.73
CA ASP A 125 20.25 8.78 5.49
C ASP A 125 19.27 9.96 5.46
N ALA A 126 19.77 11.20 5.47
CA ALA A 126 18.95 12.41 5.41
C ALA A 126 18.23 12.54 4.05
N ALA A 127 18.90 12.30 2.94
CA ALA A 127 18.32 12.34 1.61
C ALA A 127 17.29 11.21 1.42
N VAL A 128 17.58 10.03 1.97
CA VAL A 128 16.64 8.90 1.98
C VAL A 128 15.36 9.26 2.76
N ALA A 129 15.49 9.92 3.90
CA ALA A 129 14.33 10.32 4.71
C ALA A 129 13.49 11.42 4.00
N GLU A 130 14.15 12.41 3.37
CA GLU A 130 13.46 13.45 2.61
C GLU A 130 12.67 12.87 1.42
N CYS A 131 13.30 12.03 0.60
CA CYS A 131 12.62 11.34 -0.48
C CYS A 131 11.43 10.46 -0.01
N ALA A 132 11.53 9.88 1.19
CA ALA A 132 10.42 9.08 1.72
C ALA A 132 9.22 9.94 2.10
N VAL A 133 9.43 11.17 2.56
CA VAL A 133 8.36 12.15 2.82
C VAL A 133 7.70 12.56 1.51
N ASP A 134 8.47 12.91 0.50
CA ASP A 134 7.95 13.30 -0.82
C ASP A 134 7.09 12.17 -1.42
N VAL A 135 7.54 10.91 -1.31
CA VAL A 135 6.77 9.74 -1.76
C VAL A 135 5.47 9.58 -0.97
N ALA A 136 5.48 9.84 0.34
CA ALA A 136 4.28 9.75 1.16
C ALA A 136 3.24 10.81 0.75
N ASP A 137 3.68 12.04 0.49
CA ASP A 137 2.83 13.15 0.06
C ASP A 137 2.28 12.92 -1.35
N ASP A 138 3.11 12.50 -2.30
CA ASP A 138 2.69 12.15 -3.66
C ASP A 138 1.67 11.02 -3.67
N ALA A 139 1.86 9.99 -2.82
CA ALA A 139 0.91 8.90 -2.67
C ALA A 139 -0.42 9.35 -2.09
N ASP A 140 -0.40 10.28 -1.13
CA ASP A 140 -1.60 10.87 -0.53
C ASP A 140 -2.40 11.67 -1.56
N ASP A 141 -1.75 12.56 -2.31
CA ASP A 141 -2.38 13.42 -3.30
C ASP A 141 -2.98 12.59 -4.45
N ALA A 142 -2.24 11.62 -4.98
CA ALA A 142 -2.72 10.74 -6.04
C ALA A 142 -3.89 9.87 -5.57
N ALA A 143 -3.86 9.38 -4.33
CA ALA A 143 -4.94 8.58 -3.76
C ALA A 143 -6.19 9.40 -3.50
N VAL A 144 -6.07 10.67 -3.08
CA VAL A 144 -7.20 11.60 -2.94
C VAL A 144 -7.87 11.83 -4.28
N ALA A 145 -7.08 12.13 -5.32
CA ALA A 145 -7.59 12.37 -6.67
C ALA A 145 -8.31 11.15 -7.22
N LEU A 146 -7.73 9.95 -7.05
CA LEU A 146 -8.34 8.71 -7.53
C LEU A 146 -9.63 8.37 -6.78
N ALA A 147 -9.62 8.46 -5.44
CA ALA A 147 -10.82 8.22 -4.65
C ALA A 147 -11.94 9.18 -5.04
N ALA A 148 -11.63 10.45 -5.30
CA ALA A 148 -12.62 11.42 -5.78
C ALA A 148 -13.19 11.03 -7.13
N ALA A 149 -12.38 10.57 -8.09
CA ALA A 149 -12.85 10.12 -9.41
C ALA A 149 -13.75 8.89 -9.30
N VAL A 150 -13.37 7.88 -8.52
CA VAL A 150 -14.21 6.68 -8.30
C VAL A 150 -15.57 7.06 -7.72
N PHE A 151 -15.60 7.90 -6.68
CA PHE A 151 -16.85 8.31 -6.06
C PHE A 151 -17.71 9.24 -6.93
N ALA A 152 -17.12 9.93 -7.89
CA ALA A 152 -17.87 10.74 -8.86
C ALA A 152 -18.59 9.86 -9.89
N ASP A 153 -17.97 8.76 -10.30
CA ASP A 153 -18.45 7.94 -11.43
C ASP A 153 -19.18 6.67 -10.99
N ALA A 154 -18.73 6.00 -9.94
CA ALA A 154 -19.21 4.69 -9.50
C ALA A 154 -19.76 4.66 -8.08
N GLY A 155 -19.52 5.71 -7.30
CA GLY A 155 -19.96 5.78 -5.91
C GLY A 155 -21.46 6.04 -5.81
N GLY A 156 -22.13 5.23 -4.98
CA GLY A 156 -23.37 5.66 -4.35
C GLY A 156 -23.08 6.83 -3.38
N ASP A 157 -24.08 7.21 -2.56
CA ASP A 157 -23.98 8.46 -1.78
C ASP A 157 -22.73 8.55 -0.90
N ASP A 158 -22.22 7.44 -0.30
CA ASP A 158 -21.05 7.48 0.60
C ASP A 158 -20.18 6.22 0.60
N LEU A 159 -20.56 5.17 -0.14
CA LEU A 159 -19.92 3.86 -0.13
C LEU A 159 -19.70 3.35 -1.56
N VAL A 160 -18.63 2.57 -1.75
CA VAL A 160 -18.30 1.88 -3.00
C VAL A 160 -18.07 0.41 -2.68
N ALA A 161 -18.74 -0.51 -3.37
CA ALA A 161 -18.47 -1.94 -3.29
C ALA A 161 -17.29 -2.33 -4.19
N PHE A 162 -16.71 -3.51 -3.96
CA PHE A 162 -15.58 -3.99 -4.76
C PHE A 162 -15.96 -4.17 -6.23
N ASP A 163 -17.16 -4.67 -6.50
CA ASP A 163 -17.65 -4.87 -7.86
C ASP A 163 -17.86 -3.53 -8.58
N ASP A 164 -18.40 -2.50 -7.90
CA ASP A 164 -18.54 -1.16 -8.46
C ASP A 164 -17.18 -0.54 -8.83
N PHE A 165 -16.18 -0.74 -7.97
CA PHE A 165 -14.81 -0.31 -8.26
C PHE A 165 -14.20 -1.06 -9.46
N ALA A 166 -14.46 -2.37 -9.58
CA ALA A 166 -13.98 -3.19 -10.69
C ALA A 166 -14.65 -2.80 -12.01
N ASP A 167 -15.95 -2.54 -11.99
CA ASP A 167 -16.72 -2.07 -13.15
C ASP A 167 -16.25 -0.66 -13.56
N TRP A 168 -16.12 0.26 -12.62
CA TRP A 168 -15.54 1.59 -12.87
C TRP A 168 -14.18 1.49 -13.58
N TYR A 169 -13.29 0.62 -13.06
CA TYR A 169 -11.98 0.44 -13.66
C TYR A 169 -12.07 -0.03 -15.11
N THR A 170 -12.95 -1.00 -15.38
CA THR A 170 -13.15 -1.61 -16.70
C THR A 170 -13.80 -0.64 -17.67
N ASP A 171 -14.74 0.18 -17.23
CA ASP A 171 -15.51 1.13 -18.06
C ASP A 171 -14.73 2.40 -18.44
N GLY A 172 -13.50 2.54 -17.95
CA GLY A 172 -12.64 3.67 -18.35
C GLY A 172 -11.70 4.17 -17.27
N GLY A 173 -11.90 3.79 -16.01
CA GLY A 173 -11.04 4.14 -14.88
C GLY A 173 -9.59 3.70 -15.06
N TYR A 174 -9.34 2.67 -15.91
CA TYR A 174 -7.97 2.25 -16.27
C TYR A 174 -7.15 3.38 -16.93
N LYS A 175 -7.78 4.39 -17.51
CA LYS A 175 -7.09 5.56 -18.09
C LYS A 175 -6.55 6.49 -17.00
N VAL A 176 -7.24 6.54 -15.85
CA VAL A 176 -6.86 7.34 -14.68
C VAL A 176 -5.93 6.54 -13.77
N ALA A 177 -6.19 5.25 -13.60
CA ALA A 177 -5.46 4.35 -12.72
C ALA A 177 -4.68 3.26 -13.49
N SER A 178 -4.00 3.62 -14.58
CA SER A 178 -3.22 2.68 -15.41
C SER A 178 -2.13 1.95 -14.62
N TRP A 179 -1.62 2.56 -13.56
CA TRP A 179 -0.63 1.96 -12.66
C TRP A 179 -1.13 0.70 -11.93
N LEU A 180 -2.46 0.48 -11.84
CA LEU A 180 -3.02 -0.77 -11.28
C LEU A 180 -2.59 -2.00 -12.10
N GLU A 181 -2.19 -1.84 -13.36
CA GLU A 181 -1.62 -2.92 -14.16
C GLU A 181 -0.27 -3.40 -13.63
N LEU A 182 0.45 -2.55 -12.90
CA LEU A 182 1.74 -2.91 -12.26
C LEU A 182 1.56 -3.84 -11.04
N LEU A 183 0.34 -4.07 -10.56
CA LEU A 183 0.09 -5.09 -9.55
C LEU A 183 0.32 -6.51 -10.08
N ASP A 184 0.32 -6.68 -11.39
CA ASP A 184 0.72 -7.92 -12.04
C ASP A 184 2.22 -7.91 -12.33
N LEU A 185 3.00 -8.58 -11.47
CA LEU A 185 4.46 -8.63 -11.60
C LEU A 185 4.93 -9.26 -12.93
N SER A 186 4.09 -10.04 -13.60
CA SER A 186 4.43 -10.59 -14.92
C SER A 186 4.58 -9.54 -16.00
N LYS A 187 4.06 -8.32 -15.76
CA LYS A 187 4.19 -7.16 -16.65
C LYS A 187 5.44 -6.31 -16.38
N TRP A 188 6.16 -6.61 -15.32
CA TRP A 188 7.43 -5.94 -15.04
C TRP A 188 8.51 -6.54 -15.93
N VAL A 189 9.02 -5.76 -16.85
CA VAL A 189 10.16 -6.13 -17.67
C VAL A 189 11.41 -5.77 -16.87
N LEU A 190 12.02 -6.77 -16.27
CA LEU A 190 13.30 -6.67 -15.56
C LEU A 190 14.45 -6.99 -16.52
#